data_930fb7d8564ff90cacadbe0c228a746d
#
_entry.id   930fb7d8564ff90cacadbe0c228a746d
#
_cell.length_a   1.000
_cell.length_b   1.000
_cell.length_c   1.000
_cell.angle_alpha   90.00
_cell.angle_beta   90.00
_cell.angle_gamma   90.00
#
_symmetry.space_group_name_H-M   'P 1'
#
loop_
_entity.id
_entity.type
_entity.pdbx_description
1 polymer ?
#
loop_
_entity_poly.entity_id
_entity_poly.type
_entity_poly.pdbx_seq_one_letter_code
_entity_poly.pdbx_strand_id
1 'polypeptide(L)'
;EDRKITSLSGGQRQRLAIASVLATNPTVLVLDEPTSSLDPDGTAELYRLVGDLNQKHGITVVVIDHDLHAVLPYANRMALMVNGSIACDDDVPTTLRYMYEHNIHVAALPSVFTTYMELEQAGFHSDEPWLSIKSAIKGLHQIEMAHAIQTEVHGKSNSPDNQRNTVDNLADQSNIVEN
;
A
#
# COMPACT_ATOMS: atom_id res chain seq x y z
N GLU A 1 -8.36 10.02 43.54
CA GLU A 1 -7.59 9.34 42.47
C GLU A 1 -7.43 7.83 42.71
N ASP A 2 -8.19 7.27 43.62
CA ASP A 2 -8.15 5.83 43.95
C ASP A 2 -9.19 5.05 43.11
N ARG A 3 -9.11 5.14 41.76
CA ARG A 3 -9.93 4.30 40.89
C ARG A 3 -9.38 2.87 40.87
N LYS A 4 -10.22 1.91 41.22
CA LYS A 4 -9.85 0.48 41.05
C LYS A 4 -9.67 0.15 39.58
N ILE A 5 -8.71 -0.70 39.23
CA ILE A 5 -8.46 -1.17 37.86
C ILE A 5 -9.72 -1.74 37.21
N THR A 6 -10.61 -2.35 38.03
CA THR A 6 -11.90 -2.90 37.59
C THR A 6 -12.91 -1.84 37.12
N SER A 7 -12.72 -0.55 37.46
CA SER A 7 -13.58 0.55 37.01
C SER A 7 -13.12 1.24 35.73
N LEU A 8 -12.01 0.79 35.13
CA LEU A 8 -11.49 1.31 33.88
C LEU A 8 -12.24 0.75 32.67
N SER A 9 -12.40 1.57 31.62
CA SER A 9 -12.88 1.09 30.32
C SER A 9 -11.88 0.10 29.69
N GLY A 10 -12.32 -0.65 28.67
CA GLY A 10 -11.43 -1.56 27.92
C GLY A 10 -10.16 -0.87 27.45
N GLY A 11 -10.31 0.26 26.74
CA GLY A 11 -9.17 1.03 26.24
C GLY A 11 -8.28 1.62 27.35
N GLN A 12 -8.85 2.02 28.49
CA GLN A 12 -8.06 2.48 29.64
C GLN A 12 -7.22 1.34 30.22
N ARG A 13 -7.80 0.13 30.34
CA ARG A 13 -7.05 -1.05 30.79
C ARG A 13 -5.93 -1.41 29.83
N GLN A 14 -6.20 -1.37 28.53
CA GLN A 14 -5.20 -1.65 27.49
C GLN A 14 -4.02 -0.67 27.57
N ARG A 15 -4.29 0.63 27.63
CA ARG A 15 -3.24 1.65 27.79
C ARG A 15 -2.46 1.49 29.10
N LEU A 16 -3.11 1.13 30.18
CA LEU A 16 -2.44 0.85 31.45
C LEU A 16 -1.53 -0.38 31.35
N ALA A 17 -1.96 -1.44 30.68
CA ALA A 17 -1.15 -2.64 30.47
C ALA A 17 0.11 -2.30 29.65
N ILE A 18 -0.04 -1.57 28.54
CA ILE A 18 1.10 -1.13 27.73
C ILE A 18 2.05 -0.24 28.55
N ALA A 19 1.51 0.74 29.28
CA ALA A 19 2.33 1.61 30.15
C ALA A 19 3.09 0.82 31.20
N SER A 20 2.48 -0.23 31.77
CA SER A 20 3.15 -1.11 32.74
C SER A 20 4.33 -1.87 32.16
N VAL A 21 4.21 -2.35 30.93
CA VAL A 21 5.31 -3.01 30.21
C VAL A 21 6.39 -2.00 29.84
N LEU A 22 6.00 -0.82 29.33
CA LEU A 22 6.96 0.24 28.95
C LEU A 22 7.78 0.74 30.15
N ALA A 23 7.23 0.70 31.38
CA ALA A 23 7.96 1.06 32.59
C ALA A 23 9.18 0.14 32.87
N THR A 24 9.25 -1.04 32.25
CA THR A 24 10.42 -1.95 32.32
C THR A 24 11.50 -1.60 31.30
N ASN A 25 11.30 -0.56 30.47
CA ASN A 25 12.20 -0.11 29.41
C ASN A 25 12.58 -1.21 28.41
N PRO A 26 11.60 -1.88 27.77
CA PRO A 26 11.85 -3.00 26.87
C PRO A 26 12.45 -2.52 25.54
N THR A 27 13.28 -3.35 24.92
CA THR A 27 13.76 -3.13 23.53
C THR A 27 12.82 -3.74 22.49
N VAL A 28 11.99 -4.71 22.89
CA VAL A 28 11.00 -5.38 22.05
C VAL A 28 9.65 -5.40 22.77
N LEU A 29 8.60 -5.01 22.07
CA LEU A 29 7.21 -5.05 22.55
C LEU A 29 6.40 -5.96 21.64
N VAL A 30 5.74 -6.96 22.20
CA VAL A 30 4.84 -7.87 21.47
C VAL A 30 3.40 -7.58 21.90
N LEU A 31 2.53 -7.34 20.94
CA LEU A 31 1.12 -7.04 21.13
C LEU A 31 0.28 -8.08 20.37
N ASP A 32 -0.55 -8.80 21.09
CA ASP A 32 -1.44 -9.84 20.55
C ASP A 32 -2.88 -9.32 20.60
N GLU A 33 -3.51 -9.16 19.42
CA GLU A 33 -4.83 -8.57 19.21
C GLU A 33 -5.10 -7.30 20.08
N PRO A 34 -4.22 -6.29 20.02
CA PRO A 34 -4.27 -5.17 20.96
C PRO A 34 -5.50 -4.28 20.76
N THR A 35 -6.25 -4.46 19.68
CA THR A 35 -7.41 -3.62 19.34
C THR A 35 -8.75 -4.29 19.61
N SER A 36 -8.78 -5.56 20.01
CA SER A 36 -10.00 -6.38 20.16
C SER A 36 -11.07 -5.80 21.09
N SER A 37 -10.69 -4.91 22.02
CA SER A 37 -11.60 -4.27 22.99
C SER A 37 -11.72 -2.75 22.81
N LEU A 38 -11.29 -2.23 21.67
CA LEU A 38 -11.26 -0.79 21.37
C LEU A 38 -12.33 -0.43 20.33
N ASP A 39 -12.81 0.80 20.43
CA ASP A 39 -13.55 1.46 19.36
C ASP A 39 -12.58 1.96 18.28
N PRO A 40 -13.07 2.39 17.10
CA PRO A 40 -12.21 2.85 16.01
C PRO A 40 -11.25 3.98 16.41
N ASP A 41 -11.69 4.93 17.23
CA ASP A 41 -10.86 6.04 17.70
C ASP A 41 -9.76 5.54 18.64
N GLY A 42 -10.09 4.63 19.56
CA GLY A 42 -9.13 3.98 20.45
C GLY A 42 -8.10 3.13 19.69
N THR A 43 -8.52 2.44 18.62
CA THR A 43 -7.65 1.70 17.72
C THR A 43 -6.65 2.62 17.03
N ALA A 44 -7.10 3.72 16.44
CA ALA A 44 -6.23 4.70 15.78
C ALA A 44 -5.24 5.33 16.77
N GLU A 45 -5.68 5.67 17.98
CA GLU A 45 -4.81 6.21 19.03
C GLU A 45 -3.74 5.21 19.47
N LEU A 46 -4.11 3.94 19.62
CA LEU A 46 -3.17 2.86 19.98
C LEU A 46 -2.08 2.70 18.92
N TYR A 47 -2.46 2.55 17.66
CA TYR A 47 -1.46 2.36 16.59
C TYR A 47 -0.58 3.59 16.37
N ARG A 48 -1.09 4.80 16.59
CA ARG A 48 -0.27 6.01 16.62
C ARG A 48 0.77 5.96 17.74
N LEU A 49 0.37 5.52 18.95
CA LEU A 49 1.30 5.33 20.07
C LEU A 49 2.37 4.28 19.74
N VAL A 50 1.97 3.15 19.16
CA VAL A 50 2.87 2.07 18.71
C VAL A 50 3.88 2.59 17.67
N GLY A 51 3.42 3.36 16.70
CA GLY A 51 4.29 4.00 15.72
C GLY A 51 5.29 4.97 16.36
N ASP A 52 4.85 5.77 17.32
CA ASP A 52 5.71 6.68 18.07
C ASP A 52 6.77 5.94 18.89
N LEU A 53 6.42 4.82 19.52
CA LEU A 53 7.36 3.98 20.27
C LEU A 53 8.47 3.42 19.36
N ASN A 54 8.11 2.97 18.17
CA ASN A 54 9.08 2.50 17.21
C ASN A 54 9.95 3.65 16.65
N GLN A 55 9.33 4.72 16.13
CA GLN A 55 10.06 5.77 15.41
C GLN A 55 10.88 6.69 16.32
N LYS A 56 10.34 7.04 17.51
CA LYS A 56 10.96 8.02 18.40
C LYS A 56 11.82 7.38 19.49
N HIS A 57 11.46 6.15 19.91
CA HIS A 57 12.13 5.47 21.02
C HIS A 57 12.94 4.23 20.59
N GLY A 58 12.89 3.86 19.29
CA GLY A 58 13.65 2.74 18.76
C GLY A 58 13.21 1.35 19.27
N ILE A 59 12.01 1.26 19.84
CA ILE A 59 11.47 -0.02 20.33
C ILE A 59 11.03 -0.85 19.11
N THR A 60 11.50 -2.08 19.01
CA THR A 60 10.97 -3.03 18.03
C THR A 60 9.58 -3.47 18.47
N VAL A 61 8.58 -3.27 17.63
CA VAL A 61 7.20 -3.67 17.94
C VAL A 61 6.76 -4.78 17.02
N VAL A 62 6.27 -5.87 17.60
CA VAL A 62 5.62 -6.97 16.88
C VAL A 62 4.14 -6.93 17.24
N VAL A 63 3.29 -6.80 16.22
CA VAL A 63 1.83 -6.80 16.38
C VAL A 63 1.27 -8.04 15.70
N ILE A 64 0.43 -8.78 16.40
CA ILE A 64 -0.38 -9.86 15.85
C ILE A 64 -1.81 -9.32 15.79
N ASP A 65 -2.33 -9.12 14.58
CA ASP A 65 -3.68 -8.59 14.38
C ASP A 65 -4.25 -9.11 13.06
N HIS A 66 -5.56 -9.10 12.95
CA HIS A 66 -6.30 -9.48 11.74
C HIS A 66 -6.90 -8.26 11.02
N ASP A 67 -6.91 -7.08 11.65
CA ASP A 67 -7.35 -5.82 11.04
C ASP A 67 -6.17 -5.12 10.34
N LEU A 68 -5.95 -5.49 9.08
CA LEU A 68 -4.88 -4.91 8.27
C LEU A 68 -5.05 -3.40 8.06
N HIS A 69 -6.30 -2.89 7.95
CA HIS A 69 -6.53 -1.47 7.70
C HIS A 69 -5.96 -0.57 8.80
N ALA A 70 -6.06 -1.02 10.04
CA ALA A 70 -5.61 -0.26 11.19
C ALA A 70 -4.09 -0.29 11.36
N VAL A 71 -3.43 -1.43 11.08
CA VAL A 71 -2.00 -1.64 11.36
C VAL A 71 -1.08 -1.25 10.21
N LEU A 72 -1.50 -1.43 8.94
CA LEU A 72 -0.65 -1.22 7.77
C LEU A 72 0.00 0.18 7.68
N PRO A 73 -0.65 1.29 8.08
CA PRO A 73 0.00 2.61 8.05
C PRO A 73 1.24 2.73 8.92
N TYR A 74 1.42 1.82 9.87
CA TYR A 74 2.52 1.83 10.86
C TYR A 74 3.51 0.68 10.66
N ALA A 75 3.12 -0.35 9.89
CA ALA A 75 3.97 -1.51 9.64
C ALA A 75 4.99 -1.24 8.54
N ASN A 76 6.23 -1.69 8.74
CA ASN A 76 7.28 -1.67 7.72
C ASN A 76 7.66 -3.08 7.23
N ARG A 77 7.26 -4.12 7.96
CA ARG A 77 7.45 -5.53 7.61
C ARG A 77 6.21 -6.33 7.99
N MET A 78 5.91 -7.36 7.24
CA MET A 78 4.74 -8.20 7.46
C MET A 78 5.11 -9.67 7.32
N ALA A 79 4.77 -10.47 8.33
CA ALA A 79 4.89 -11.93 8.27
C ALA A 79 3.50 -12.55 8.18
N LEU A 80 3.23 -13.26 7.08
CA LEU A 80 2.00 -13.99 6.86
C LEU A 80 2.11 -15.40 7.42
N MET A 81 1.27 -15.72 8.39
CA MET A 81 1.19 -17.06 8.95
C MET A 81 0.01 -17.85 8.37
N VAL A 82 0.29 -19.04 7.86
CA VAL A 82 -0.72 -19.96 7.30
C VAL A 82 -0.48 -21.35 7.89
N ASN A 83 -1.51 -21.94 8.45
CA ASN A 83 -1.46 -23.30 9.04
C ASN A 83 -0.27 -23.50 10.02
N GLY A 84 0.01 -22.51 10.85
CA GLY A 84 1.08 -22.58 11.85
C GLY A 84 2.50 -22.39 11.32
N SER A 85 2.67 -22.01 10.06
CA SER A 85 3.95 -21.73 9.42
C SER A 85 3.96 -20.36 8.78
N ILE A 86 5.13 -19.72 8.72
CA ILE A 86 5.31 -18.46 8.00
C ILE A 86 5.37 -18.77 6.51
N ALA A 87 4.37 -18.30 5.76
CA ALA A 87 4.25 -18.47 4.32
C ALA A 87 4.97 -17.38 3.53
N CYS A 88 5.01 -16.15 4.06
CA CYS A 88 5.73 -15.01 3.51
C CYS A 88 6.19 -14.11 4.66
N ASP A 89 7.38 -13.53 4.54
CA ASP A 89 7.95 -12.59 5.51
C ASP A 89 8.79 -11.57 4.76
N ASP A 90 8.21 -10.41 4.46
CA ASP A 90 8.83 -9.38 3.63
C ASP A 90 8.29 -7.98 3.99
N ASP A 91 8.59 -6.97 3.18
CA ASP A 91 7.91 -5.69 3.28
C ASP A 91 6.39 -5.85 3.05
N VAL A 92 5.64 -4.82 3.47
CA VAL A 92 4.17 -4.85 3.41
C VAL A 92 3.64 -5.05 1.98
N PRO A 93 4.07 -4.27 0.97
CA PRO A 93 3.60 -4.44 -0.41
C PRO A 93 3.84 -5.83 -0.97
N THR A 94 5.02 -6.39 -0.76
CA THR A 94 5.40 -7.72 -1.25
C THR A 94 4.55 -8.81 -0.60
N THR A 95 4.33 -8.72 0.71
CA THR A 95 3.49 -9.70 1.42
C THR A 95 2.01 -9.60 1.00
N LEU A 96 1.46 -8.40 0.81
CA LEU A 96 0.09 -8.22 0.32
C LEU A 96 -0.08 -8.75 -1.12
N ARG A 97 0.93 -8.55 -1.98
CA ARG A 97 0.95 -9.12 -3.34
C ARG A 97 0.94 -10.65 -3.28
N TYR A 98 1.77 -11.24 -2.43
CA TYR A 98 1.80 -12.68 -2.21
C TYR A 98 0.41 -13.20 -1.78
N MET A 99 -0.26 -12.52 -0.85
CA MET A 99 -1.61 -12.89 -0.41
C MET A 99 -2.61 -12.86 -1.58
N TYR A 100 -2.57 -11.82 -2.41
CA TYR A 100 -3.45 -11.65 -3.56
C TYR A 100 -3.21 -12.74 -4.62
N GLU A 101 -1.97 -12.96 -5.03
CA GLU A 101 -1.59 -13.91 -6.08
C GLU A 101 -1.87 -15.38 -5.69
N HIS A 102 -1.74 -15.71 -4.40
CA HIS A 102 -2.00 -17.05 -3.90
C HIS A 102 -3.42 -17.24 -3.35
N ASN A 103 -4.28 -16.23 -3.50
CA ASN A 103 -5.66 -16.24 -3.00
C ASN A 103 -5.78 -16.54 -1.50
N ILE A 104 -4.86 -15.99 -0.70
CA ILE A 104 -4.80 -16.16 0.75
C ILE A 104 -5.43 -14.95 1.42
N HIS A 105 -6.52 -15.14 2.17
CA HIS A 105 -7.21 -14.10 2.94
C HIS A 105 -7.48 -12.80 2.15
N VAL A 106 -7.80 -12.90 0.86
CA VAL A 106 -8.00 -11.74 -0.05
C VAL A 106 -9.05 -10.77 0.47
N ALA A 107 -10.07 -11.26 1.18
CA ALA A 107 -11.11 -10.43 1.79
C ALA A 107 -10.57 -9.49 2.91
N ALA A 108 -9.40 -9.77 3.47
CA ALA A 108 -8.75 -8.91 4.46
C ALA A 108 -7.86 -7.82 3.82
N LEU A 109 -7.57 -7.92 2.52
CA LEU A 109 -6.76 -6.94 1.82
C LEU A 109 -7.48 -5.59 1.72
N PRO A 110 -6.76 -4.46 1.82
CA PRO A 110 -7.35 -3.15 1.53
C PRO A 110 -7.91 -3.09 0.12
N SER A 111 -9.15 -2.57 -0.04
CA SER A 111 -9.80 -2.46 -1.36
C SER A 111 -8.97 -1.66 -2.36
N VAL A 112 -8.27 -0.61 -1.90
CA VAL A 112 -7.36 0.17 -2.74
C VAL A 112 -6.20 -0.68 -3.28
N PHE A 113 -5.72 -1.66 -2.51
CA PHE A 113 -4.65 -2.56 -2.94
C PHE A 113 -5.17 -3.60 -3.94
N THR A 114 -6.36 -4.18 -3.72
CA THR A 114 -6.95 -5.11 -4.69
C THR A 114 -7.26 -4.42 -6.02
N THR A 115 -7.79 -3.19 -5.99
CA THR A 115 -7.98 -2.37 -7.21
C THR A 115 -6.65 -2.09 -7.92
N TYR A 116 -5.59 -1.77 -7.18
CA TYR A 116 -4.26 -1.61 -7.75
C TYR A 116 -3.78 -2.87 -8.49
N MET A 117 -3.94 -4.05 -7.89
CA MET A 117 -3.56 -5.32 -8.50
C MET A 117 -4.38 -5.64 -9.76
N GLU A 118 -5.68 -5.35 -9.76
CA GLU A 118 -6.56 -5.53 -10.91
C GLU A 118 -6.18 -4.60 -12.08
N LEU A 119 -5.88 -3.34 -11.79
CA LEU A 119 -5.42 -2.37 -12.80
C LEU A 119 -4.04 -2.77 -13.37
N GLU A 120 -3.13 -3.23 -12.52
CA GLU A 120 -1.82 -3.71 -12.97
C GLU A 120 -1.96 -4.92 -13.92
N GLN A 121 -2.86 -5.87 -13.61
CA GLN A 121 -3.19 -6.99 -14.50
C GLN A 121 -3.85 -6.55 -15.82
N ALA A 122 -4.59 -5.44 -15.80
CA ALA A 122 -5.17 -4.82 -17.00
C ALA A 122 -4.15 -4.01 -17.83
N GLY A 123 -2.89 -3.94 -17.40
CA GLY A 123 -1.81 -3.25 -18.11
C GLY A 123 -1.64 -1.78 -17.73
N PHE A 124 -2.31 -1.31 -16.68
CA PHE A 124 -2.07 0.02 -16.11
C PHE A 124 -0.97 -0.07 -15.04
N HIS A 125 -0.05 0.90 -15.03
CA HIS A 125 1.07 0.90 -14.10
C HIS A 125 1.06 2.18 -13.26
N SER A 126 1.34 2.01 -11.97
CA SER A 126 1.59 3.08 -11.00
C SER A 126 2.98 2.89 -10.41
N ASP A 127 3.68 3.97 -10.10
CA ASP A 127 5.05 3.93 -9.55
C ASP A 127 5.12 3.24 -8.18
N GLU A 128 4.02 3.28 -7.43
CA GLU A 128 3.96 2.76 -6.06
C GLU A 128 2.68 1.94 -5.84
N PRO A 129 2.73 0.87 -5.01
CA PRO A 129 1.54 0.14 -4.59
C PRO A 129 0.57 1.00 -3.78
N TRP A 130 -0.73 0.76 -3.93
CA TRP A 130 -1.74 1.56 -3.23
C TRP A 130 -2.09 0.94 -1.87
N LEU A 131 -1.48 1.46 -0.83
CA LEU A 131 -1.73 1.02 0.56
C LEU A 131 -2.72 1.94 1.32
N SER A 132 -3.12 3.05 0.70
CA SER A 132 -4.03 4.05 1.27
C SER A 132 -4.81 4.76 0.17
N ILE A 133 -5.92 5.42 0.54
CA ILE A 133 -6.68 6.27 -0.38
C ILE A 133 -5.79 7.36 -0.99
N LYS A 134 -4.85 7.93 -0.21
CA LYS A 134 -3.93 8.97 -0.69
C LYS A 134 -3.00 8.45 -1.78
N SER A 135 -2.41 7.25 -1.60
CA SER A 135 -1.56 6.64 -2.63
C SER A 135 -2.38 6.22 -3.86
N ALA A 136 -3.63 5.76 -3.69
CA ALA A 136 -4.53 5.43 -4.79
C ALA A 136 -4.88 6.66 -5.64
N ILE A 137 -5.22 7.79 -5.03
CA ILE A 137 -5.49 9.04 -5.77
C ILE A 137 -4.26 9.47 -6.56
N LYS A 138 -3.06 9.43 -5.96
CA LYS A 138 -1.80 9.76 -6.65
C LYS A 138 -1.56 8.84 -7.84
N GLY A 139 -1.74 7.53 -7.68
CA GLY A 139 -1.54 6.54 -8.73
C GLY A 139 -2.56 6.67 -9.88
N LEU A 140 -3.83 6.95 -9.57
CA LEU A 140 -4.86 7.20 -10.60
C LEU A 140 -4.51 8.42 -11.47
N HIS A 141 -4.06 9.53 -10.87
CA HIS A 141 -3.60 10.68 -11.64
C HIS A 141 -2.40 10.34 -12.56
N GLN A 142 -1.46 9.49 -12.11
CA GLN A 142 -0.35 9.04 -12.95
C GLN A 142 -0.84 8.24 -14.16
N ILE A 143 -1.79 7.33 -13.95
CA ILE A 143 -2.40 6.52 -15.02
C ILE A 143 -3.14 7.41 -16.02
N GLU A 144 -3.94 8.37 -15.55
CA GLU A 144 -4.65 9.33 -16.41
C GLU A 144 -3.69 10.15 -17.27
N MET A 145 -2.63 10.69 -16.68
CA MET A 145 -1.62 11.47 -17.40
C MET A 145 -0.89 10.62 -18.46
N ALA A 146 -0.50 9.40 -18.10
CA ALA A 146 0.15 8.48 -19.04
C ALA A 146 -0.76 8.15 -20.24
N HIS A 147 -2.03 7.89 -19.98
CA HIS A 147 -3.03 7.60 -21.03
C HIS A 147 -3.28 8.81 -21.92
N ALA A 148 -3.37 10.03 -21.37
CA ALA A 148 -3.53 11.25 -22.14
C ALA A 148 -2.36 11.49 -23.10
N ILE A 149 -1.12 11.30 -22.64
CA ILE A 149 0.08 11.43 -23.47
C ILE A 149 0.09 10.41 -24.62
N GLN A 150 -0.28 9.15 -24.36
CA GLN A 150 -0.37 8.12 -25.39
C GLN A 150 -1.40 8.46 -26.46
N THR A 151 -2.54 9.00 -26.06
CA THR A 151 -3.62 9.41 -26.98
C THR A 151 -3.19 10.58 -27.88
N GLU A 152 -2.47 11.56 -27.35
CA GLU A 152 -1.94 12.69 -28.12
C GLU A 152 -0.86 12.26 -29.14
N VAL A 153 0.02 11.32 -28.75
CA VAL A 153 1.07 10.80 -29.64
C VAL A 153 0.47 10.01 -30.80
N HIS A 154 -0.54 9.17 -30.53
CA HIS A 154 -1.22 8.41 -31.58
C HIS A 154 -2.13 9.29 -32.46
N GLY A 155 -2.75 10.33 -31.91
CA GLY A 155 -3.55 11.29 -32.67
C GLY A 155 -2.73 12.11 -33.67
N LYS A 156 -1.48 12.44 -33.32
CA LYS A 156 -0.56 13.17 -34.24
C LYS A 156 0.01 12.29 -35.35
N SER A 157 0.13 10.97 -35.17
CA SER A 157 0.64 10.07 -36.21
C SER A 157 -0.37 9.77 -37.32
N ASN A 158 -1.67 10.02 -37.09
CA ASN A 158 -2.75 9.81 -38.05
C ASN A 158 -3.25 11.11 -38.71
N SER A 159 -2.51 12.21 -38.60
CA SER A 159 -2.86 13.46 -39.29
C SER A 159 -2.54 13.32 -40.80
N PRO A 160 -3.49 13.61 -41.73
CA PRO A 160 -3.31 13.43 -43.19
C PRO A 160 -2.16 14.26 -43.79
N ASP A 161 -1.61 15.23 -43.07
CA ASP A 161 -0.46 16.03 -43.53
C ASP A 161 0.88 15.26 -43.53
N ASN A 162 1.00 14.16 -42.78
CA ASN A 162 2.23 13.36 -42.76
C ASN A 162 2.31 12.37 -43.96
N GLN A 163 1.18 12.14 -44.63
CA GLN A 163 1.18 11.29 -45.86
C GLN A 163 1.58 12.07 -47.13
N ARG A 164 1.50 13.40 -47.15
CA ARG A 164 1.93 14.20 -48.32
C ARG A 164 3.43 14.32 -48.42
N ASN A 165 4.15 14.37 -47.32
CA ASN A 165 5.61 14.48 -47.31
C ASN A 165 6.33 13.18 -47.71
N THR A 166 5.67 12.02 -47.68
CA THR A 166 6.26 10.73 -48.08
C THR A 166 6.06 10.45 -49.58
N VAL A 167 5.08 11.06 -50.22
CA VAL A 167 4.82 10.87 -51.66
C VAL A 167 5.66 11.82 -52.47
N ASP A 168 5.91 13.04 -52.01
CA ASP A 168 6.80 14.01 -52.72
C ASP A 168 8.27 13.62 -52.68
N ASN A 169 8.74 12.90 -51.68
CA ASN A 169 10.13 12.39 -51.63
C ASN A 169 10.38 11.15 -52.50
N LEU A 170 9.36 10.45 -52.95
CA LEU A 170 9.49 9.33 -53.90
C LEU A 170 9.45 9.76 -55.37
N ALA A 171 8.87 10.93 -55.64
CA ALA A 171 8.82 11.48 -57.01
C ALA A 171 10.14 12.15 -57.43
N ASP A 172 10.95 12.61 -56.48
CA ASP A 172 12.23 13.31 -56.78
C ASP A 172 13.44 12.37 -56.96
N GLN A 173 13.30 11.08 -56.63
CA GLN A 173 14.33 10.08 -56.81
C GLN A 173 14.27 9.29 -58.15
N SER A 174 13.21 9.46 -58.94
CA SER A 174 13.05 8.78 -60.20
C SER A 174 13.61 9.55 -61.40
N ASN A 175 14.17 10.76 -61.26
CA ASN A 175 14.71 11.59 -62.33
C ASN A 175 16.24 11.69 -62.40
N ILE A 176 16.99 10.80 -61.75
CA ILE A 176 18.49 10.81 -61.76
C ILE A 176 19.07 9.54 -62.38
N VAL A 177 18.34 8.86 -63.24
CA VAL A 177 18.95 7.77 -64.06
C VAL A 177 18.48 7.93 -65.51
N GLU A 178 19.05 8.91 -66.23
CA GLU A 178 19.22 8.94 -67.68
C GLU A 178 19.99 10.23 -68.04
N ASN A 179 21.35 10.15 -68.03
CA ASN A 179 22.28 10.74 -68.98
C ASN A 179 23.71 10.33 -68.62
#